data_fc2a5bb7be0473381d4b3993768dcb81
#
_entry.id   fc2a5bb7be0473381d4b3993768dcb81
#
_cell.length_a   1.000
_cell.length_b   1.000
_cell.length_c   1.000
_cell.angle_alpha   90.00
_cell.angle_beta   90.00
_cell.angle_gamma   90.00
#
_symmetry.space_group_name_H-M   'P 1'
#
loop_
_entity.id
_entity.type
_entity.pdbx_description
1 polymer ?
#
loop_
_entity_poly.entity_id
_entity_poly.type
_entity_poly.pdbx_seq_one_letter_code
_entity_poly.pdbx_strand_id
1 'polypeptide(L)'
;LAPTDPDIRANLRYALDTIGAPIPEKNRFERIVFSLSESQWIQLAIGLYGLLIIALFIILILNRPQLVLKRIARLFTFFLVISIIALAQYQKRNNHPEYVVIESETAVKLAPLENSKIAFNLPAGSIVSTLRKHQNEWLQIKINHQTGWIKAHQIDPI
;
A
#
# COMPACT_ATOMS: atom_id res chain seq x y z
N LEU A 1 -0.07 15.85 -7.52
CA LEU A 1 -1.15 15.92 -6.52
C LEU A 1 -0.63 15.34 -5.21
N ALA A 2 -0.83 16.06 -4.11
CA ALA A 2 -0.38 15.62 -2.78
C ALA A 2 -1.41 14.60 -2.19
N PRO A 3 -1.12 13.28 -2.24
CA PRO A 3 -2.08 12.26 -1.80
C PRO A 3 -2.35 12.27 -0.29
N THR A 4 -1.64 13.13 0.44
CA THR A 4 -1.74 13.30 1.89
C THR A 4 -2.63 14.47 2.32
N ASP A 5 -3.16 15.26 1.38
CA ASP A 5 -4.01 16.40 1.67
C ASP A 5 -5.35 15.93 2.30
N PRO A 6 -5.72 16.42 3.49
CA PRO A 6 -6.92 16.01 4.19
C PRO A 6 -8.21 16.38 3.43
N ASP A 7 -8.21 17.51 2.71
CA ASP A 7 -9.39 17.99 1.98
C ASP A 7 -9.65 17.11 0.74
N ILE A 8 -8.59 16.71 0.02
CA ILE A 8 -8.69 15.77 -1.10
C ILE A 8 -9.26 14.43 -0.63
N ARG A 9 -8.82 13.93 0.53
CA ARG A 9 -9.33 12.67 1.10
C ARG A 9 -10.79 12.79 1.54
N ALA A 10 -11.18 13.92 2.12
CA ALA A 10 -12.56 14.14 2.52
C ALA A 10 -13.49 14.18 1.30
N ASN A 11 -13.09 14.91 0.26
CA ASN A 11 -13.84 15.00 -0.99
C ASN A 11 -13.96 13.65 -1.71
N LEU A 12 -12.87 12.88 -1.77
CA LEU A 12 -12.90 11.54 -2.34
C LEU A 12 -13.84 10.62 -1.57
N ARG A 13 -13.79 10.66 -0.24
CA ARG A 13 -14.69 9.85 0.60
C ARG A 13 -16.16 10.23 0.37
N TYR A 14 -16.45 11.52 0.32
CA TYR A 14 -17.79 12.01 0.04
C TYR A 14 -18.28 11.56 -1.34
N ALA A 15 -17.43 11.65 -2.37
CA ALA A 15 -17.76 11.19 -3.72
C ALA A 15 -18.05 9.68 -3.75
N LEU A 16 -17.21 8.86 -3.11
CA LEU A 16 -17.39 7.40 -3.04
C LEU A 16 -18.70 7.03 -2.28
N ASP A 17 -18.98 7.72 -1.18
CA ASP A 17 -20.22 7.51 -0.41
C ASP A 17 -21.47 7.86 -1.22
N THR A 18 -21.41 8.96 -1.98
CA THR A 18 -22.52 9.41 -2.84
C THR A 18 -22.88 8.42 -3.93
N ILE A 19 -21.90 7.74 -4.51
CA ILE A 19 -22.11 6.71 -5.56
C ILE A 19 -22.31 5.30 -4.99
N GLY A 20 -22.31 5.14 -3.66
CA GLY A 20 -22.42 3.83 -3.01
C GLY A 20 -21.21 2.91 -3.25
N ALA A 21 -20.07 3.46 -3.68
CA ALA A 21 -18.87 2.68 -3.89
C ALA A 21 -18.21 2.29 -2.56
N PRO A 22 -17.71 1.04 -2.42
CA PRO A 22 -17.06 0.62 -1.20
C PRO A 22 -15.79 1.43 -0.95
N ILE A 23 -15.72 2.07 0.23
CA ILE A 23 -14.56 2.85 0.65
C ILE A 23 -13.42 1.89 1.02
N PRO A 24 -12.22 2.03 0.42
CA PRO A 24 -11.08 1.19 0.76
C PRO A 24 -10.69 1.34 2.23
N GLU A 25 -10.79 0.27 3.00
CA GLU A 25 -10.37 0.25 4.39
C GLU A 25 -8.85 0.18 4.49
N LYS A 26 -8.21 1.28 4.89
CA LYS A 26 -6.78 1.31 5.21
C LYS A 26 -6.56 0.98 6.68
N ASN A 27 -5.78 -0.07 6.94
CA ASN A 27 -5.38 -0.43 8.29
C ASN A 27 -4.58 0.72 8.94
N ARG A 28 -4.61 0.83 10.29
CA ARG A 28 -3.86 1.86 11.04
C ARG A 28 -2.37 1.86 10.68
N PHE A 29 -1.79 0.69 10.50
CA PHE A 29 -0.40 0.53 10.08
C PHE A 29 -0.16 1.10 8.68
N GLU A 30 -1.01 0.81 7.71
CA GLU A 30 -0.93 1.38 6.36
C GLU A 30 -1.04 2.91 6.37
N ARG A 31 -1.88 3.48 7.23
CA ARG A 31 -1.98 4.93 7.39
C ARG A 31 -0.68 5.57 7.85
N ILE A 32 0.05 4.92 8.77
CA ILE A 32 1.35 5.39 9.25
C ILE A 32 2.41 5.24 8.15
N VAL A 33 2.47 4.10 7.49
CA VAL A 33 3.43 3.84 6.40
C VAL A 33 3.26 4.84 5.26
N PHE A 34 2.02 5.07 4.81
CA PHE A 34 1.73 5.98 3.70
C PHE A 34 1.57 7.45 4.12
N SER A 35 1.90 7.82 5.37
CA SER A 35 2.02 9.23 5.79
C SER A 35 3.30 9.89 5.28
N LEU A 36 4.35 9.11 5.06
CA LEU A 36 5.60 9.53 4.43
C LEU A 36 5.66 9.01 3.00
N SER A 37 6.35 9.69 2.10
CA SER A 37 6.61 9.20 0.76
C SER A 37 7.66 8.09 0.75
N GLU A 38 7.70 7.29 -0.34
CA GLU A 38 8.72 6.25 -0.51
C GLU A 38 10.14 6.83 -0.41
N SER A 39 10.40 7.98 -1.06
CA SER A 39 11.69 8.65 -1.00
C SER A 39 12.08 9.11 0.41
N GLN A 40 11.11 9.57 1.22
CA GLN A 40 11.34 9.93 2.62
C GLN A 40 11.71 8.71 3.47
N TRP A 41 11.08 7.56 3.26
CA TRP A 41 11.44 6.32 3.93
C TRP A 41 12.85 5.85 3.55
N ILE A 42 13.24 5.98 2.27
CA ILE A 42 14.61 5.66 1.80
C ILE A 42 15.63 6.58 2.48
N GLN A 43 15.39 7.89 2.50
CA GLN A 43 16.30 8.84 3.14
C GLN A 43 16.43 8.57 4.65
N LEU A 44 15.32 8.28 5.33
CA LEU A 44 15.29 7.90 6.73
C LEU A 44 16.11 6.62 6.98
N ALA A 45 15.94 5.58 6.16
CA ALA A 45 16.69 4.34 6.27
C ALA A 45 18.20 4.53 6.08
N ILE A 46 18.62 5.32 5.07
CA ILE A 46 20.01 5.64 4.81
C ILE A 46 20.62 6.44 5.99
N GLY A 47 19.92 7.43 6.49
CA GLY A 47 20.36 8.23 7.63
C GLY A 47 20.53 7.39 8.90
N LEU A 48 19.56 6.55 9.22
CA LEU A 48 19.61 5.64 10.37
C LEU A 48 20.73 4.61 10.25
N TYR A 49 20.96 4.07 9.04
CA TYR A 49 22.04 3.14 8.77
C TYR A 49 23.41 3.83 8.98
N GLY A 50 23.59 5.04 8.47
CA GLY A 50 24.82 5.82 8.68
C GLY A 50 25.09 6.09 10.16
N LEU A 51 24.07 6.51 10.92
CA LEU A 51 24.18 6.73 12.36
C LEU A 51 24.51 5.44 13.12
N LEU A 52 23.95 4.31 12.70
CA LEU A 52 24.25 2.99 13.27
C LEU A 52 25.72 2.62 13.07
N ILE A 53 26.25 2.81 11.86
CA ILE A 53 27.67 2.57 11.56
C ILE A 53 28.56 3.44 12.45
N ILE A 54 28.27 4.72 12.56
CA ILE A 54 29.02 5.65 13.42
C ILE A 54 28.98 5.17 14.88
N ALA A 55 27.82 4.80 15.38
CA ALA A 55 27.67 4.33 16.74
C ALA A 55 28.47 3.05 16.98
N LEU A 56 28.46 2.09 16.05
CA LEU A 56 29.23 0.86 16.13
C LEU A 56 30.75 1.14 16.08
N PHE A 57 31.19 2.09 15.22
CA PHE A 57 32.60 2.50 15.13
C PHE A 57 33.08 3.13 16.43
N ILE A 58 32.29 3.98 17.06
CA ILE A 58 32.59 4.59 18.36
C ILE A 58 32.71 3.50 19.45
N ILE A 59 31.79 2.52 19.46
CA ILE A 59 31.86 1.39 20.41
C ILE A 59 33.17 0.61 20.25
N LEU A 60 33.60 0.40 18.99
CA LEU A 60 34.84 -0.32 18.68
C LEU A 60 36.09 0.41 19.16
N ILE A 61 36.17 1.75 18.91
CA ILE A 61 37.34 2.57 19.28
C ILE A 61 37.47 2.73 20.80
N LEU A 62 36.36 3.01 21.49
CA LEU A 62 36.38 3.27 22.93
C LEU A 62 36.71 2.06 23.79
N ASN A 63 36.67 0.83 23.20
CA ASN A 63 36.98 -0.45 23.85
C ASN A 63 36.28 -0.68 25.21
N ARG A 64 35.37 0.25 25.58
CA ARG A 64 34.50 0.18 26.77
C ARG A 64 33.05 0.47 26.33
N PRO A 65 32.24 -0.59 26.10
CA PRO A 65 30.87 -0.41 25.68
C PRO A 65 30.06 0.27 26.77
N GLN A 66 29.87 1.57 26.64
CA GLN A 66 28.95 2.30 27.50
C GLN A 66 27.53 1.78 27.25
N LEU A 67 26.81 1.47 28.34
CA LEU A 67 25.41 0.98 28.28
C LEU A 67 24.49 1.89 27.46
N VAL A 68 24.75 3.21 27.51
CA VAL A 68 24.02 4.22 26.76
C VAL A 68 24.20 4.03 25.25
N LEU A 69 25.44 3.81 24.78
CA LEU A 69 25.73 3.65 23.36
C LEU A 69 25.11 2.38 22.78
N LYS A 70 25.09 1.28 23.55
CA LYS A 70 24.39 0.06 23.19
C LYS A 70 22.86 0.24 23.10
N ARG A 71 22.27 1.09 23.97
CA ARG A 71 20.84 1.42 23.91
C ARG A 71 20.52 2.24 22.66
N ILE A 72 21.38 3.23 22.33
CA ILE A 72 21.24 4.07 21.12
C ILE A 72 21.34 3.19 19.86
N ALA A 73 22.34 2.31 19.78
CA ALA A 73 22.48 1.40 18.66
C ALA A 73 21.24 0.49 18.47
N ARG A 74 20.68 -0.03 19.57
CA ARG A 74 19.42 -0.82 19.51
C ARG A 74 18.23 -0.01 19.00
N LEU A 75 18.11 1.26 19.42
CA LEU A 75 17.05 2.15 18.91
C LEU A 75 17.19 2.39 17.42
N PHE A 76 18.40 2.68 16.93
CA PHE A 76 18.63 2.86 15.49
C PHE A 76 18.31 1.59 14.70
N THR A 77 18.71 0.41 15.21
CA THR A 77 18.35 -0.87 14.58
C THR A 77 16.84 -1.07 14.53
N PHE A 78 16.11 -0.75 15.59
CA PHE A 78 14.66 -0.87 15.64
C PHE A 78 13.98 0.03 14.59
N PHE A 79 14.36 1.30 14.51
CA PHE A 79 13.82 2.22 13.50
C PHE A 79 14.22 1.85 12.08
N LEU A 80 15.42 1.30 11.89
CA LEU A 80 15.86 0.79 10.59
C LEU A 80 14.96 -0.37 10.12
N VAL A 81 14.66 -1.31 11.01
CA VAL A 81 13.74 -2.42 10.71
C VAL A 81 12.34 -1.90 10.33
N ILE A 82 11.82 -0.91 11.06
CA ILE A 82 10.54 -0.28 10.72
C ILE A 82 10.59 0.33 9.31
N SER A 83 11.67 1.04 8.97
CA SER A 83 11.85 1.65 7.64
C SER A 83 11.89 0.59 6.53
N ILE A 84 12.55 -0.54 6.76
CA ILE A 84 12.59 -1.67 5.79
C ILE A 84 11.20 -2.27 5.60
N ILE A 85 10.45 -2.47 6.69
CA ILE A 85 9.07 -2.98 6.63
C ILE A 85 8.18 -2.00 5.86
N ALA A 86 8.32 -0.69 6.09
CA ALA A 86 7.58 0.32 5.37
C ALA A 86 7.87 0.28 3.86
N LEU A 87 9.14 0.19 3.46
CA LEU A 87 9.54 0.07 2.05
C LEU A 87 9.01 -1.21 1.40
N ALA A 88 8.99 -2.33 2.13
CA ALA A 88 8.39 -3.58 1.64
C ALA A 88 6.89 -3.44 1.36
N GLN A 89 6.16 -2.61 2.14
CA GLN A 89 4.75 -2.31 1.87
C GLN A 89 4.58 -1.47 0.60
N TYR A 90 5.47 -0.51 0.34
CA TYR A 90 5.46 0.24 -0.93
C TYR A 90 5.68 -0.67 -2.12
N GLN A 91 6.66 -1.58 -2.05
CA GLN A 91 6.91 -2.54 -3.13
C GLN A 91 5.72 -3.48 -3.36
N LYS A 92 5.06 -3.92 -2.29
CA LYS A 92 3.84 -4.71 -2.40
C LYS A 92 2.71 -3.95 -3.10
N ARG A 93 2.53 -2.67 -2.80
CA ARG A 93 1.54 -1.81 -3.46
C ARG A 93 1.86 -1.62 -4.94
N ASN A 94 3.13 -1.37 -5.30
CA ASN A 94 3.55 -1.23 -6.69
C ASN A 94 3.31 -2.52 -7.50
N ASN A 95 3.41 -3.70 -6.86
CA ASN A 95 3.13 -4.99 -7.48
C ASN A 95 1.62 -5.28 -7.65
N HIS A 96 0.76 -4.55 -6.93
CA HIS A 96 -0.70 -4.66 -6.98
C HIS A 96 -1.31 -3.29 -7.28
N PRO A 97 -1.21 -2.80 -8.52
CA PRO A 97 -1.72 -1.48 -8.88
C PRO A 97 -3.21 -1.37 -8.61
N GLU A 98 -3.61 -0.16 -8.20
CA GLU A 98 -5.00 0.20 -7.98
C GLU A 98 -5.62 0.64 -9.31
N TYR A 99 -6.88 0.25 -9.53
CA TYR A 99 -7.68 0.59 -10.70
C TYR A 99 -9.03 1.13 -10.26
N VAL A 100 -9.65 1.93 -11.14
CA VAL A 100 -11.03 2.40 -10.97
C VAL A 100 -11.94 1.65 -11.92
N VAL A 101 -13.09 1.22 -11.42
CA VAL A 101 -14.18 0.66 -12.25
C VAL A 101 -14.82 1.79 -13.03
N ILE A 102 -14.85 1.69 -14.36
CA ILE A 102 -15.40 2.74 -15.25
C ILE A 102 -16.84 2.48 -15.68
N GLU A 103 -17.27 1.23 -15.72
CA GLU A 103 -18.63 0.88 -16.11
C GLU A 103 -19.59 0.87 -14.90
N SER A 104 -20.80 1.37 -15.11
CA SER A 104 -21.87 1.27 -14.13
C SER A 104 -22.32 -0.18 -13.97
N GLU A 105 -22.42 -0.65 -12.69
CA GLU A 105 -22.85 -2.01 -12.35
C GLU A 105 -22.01 -3.14 -12.96
N THR A 106 -20.70 -3.04 -12.79
CA THR A 106 -19.80 -4.08 -13.26
C THR A 106 -19.95 -5.37 -12.47
N ALA A 107 -20.30 -6.46 -13.15
CA ALA A 107 -20.45 -7.78 -12.58
C ALA A 107 -19.09 -8.45 -12.35
N VAL A 108 -18.71 -8.64 -11.10
CA VAL A 108 -17.51 -9.38 -10.71
C VAL A 108 -17.83 -10.86 -10.65
N LYS A 109 -17.07 -11.69 -11.37
CA LYS A 109 -17.29 -13.11 -11.53
C LYS A 109 -16.41 -13.97 -10.61
N LEU A 110 -16.86 -15.17 -10.28
CA LEU A 110 -16.09 -16.12 -9.45
C LEU A 110 -14.90 -16.72 -10.19
N ALA A 111 -14.99 -16.87 -11.52
CA ALA A 111 -13.93 -17.41 -12.38
C ALA A 111 -13.77 -16.56 -13.65
N PRO A 112 -12.59 -16.59 -14.32
CA PRO A 112 -12.34 -15.84 -15.55
C PRO A 112 -12.99 -16.49 -16.76
N LEU A 113 -14.32 -16.63 -16.73
CA LEU A 113 -15.16 -17.26 -17.78
C LEU A 113 -16.43 -16.45 -17.97
N GLU A 114 -16.91 -16.35 -19.22
CA GLU A 114 -18.13 -15.61 -19.57
C GLU A 114 -19.37 -16.16 -18.82
N ASN A 115 -19.48 -17.45 -18.71
CA ASN A 115 -20.62 -18.13 -18.08
C ASN A 115 -20.44 -18.38 -16.56
N SER A 116 -19.43 -17.77 -15.94
CA SER A 116 -19.22 -17.89 -14.50
C SER A 116 -20.30 -17.13 -13.73
N LYS A 117 -20.64 -17.64 -12.54
CA LYS A 117 -21.57 -16.97 -11.63
C LYS A 117 -21.02 -15.64 -11.18
N ILE A 118 -21.90 -14.66 -11.02
CA ILE A 118 -21.60 -13.35 -10.43
C ILE A 118 -21.35 -13.53 -8.93
N ALA A 119 -20.21 -13.02 -8.45
CA ALA A 119 -19.89 -12.99 -7.04
C ALA A 119 -20.54 -11.78 -6.34
N PHE A 120 -20.39 -10.60 -6.95
CA PHE A 120 -20.97 -9.34 -6.51
C PHE A 120 -20.91 -8.31 -7.64
N ASN A 121 -21.63 -7.20 -7.49
CA ASN A 121 -21.59 -6.09 -8.42
C ASN A 121 -20.81 -4.92 -7.83
N LEU A 122 -20.12 -4.17 -8.69
CA LEU A 122 -19.42 -2.94 -8.34
C LEU A 122 -19.98 -1.75 -9.11
N PRO A 123 -20.28 -0.64 -8.43
CA PRO A 123 -20.63 0.61 -9.09
C PRO A 123 -19.40 1.24 -9.76
N ALA A 124 -19.61 2.08 -10.78
CA ALA A 124 -18.57 2.91 -11.35
C ALA A 124 -17.90 3.77 -10.25
N GLY A 125 -16.60 4.02 -10.39
CA GLY A 125 -15.81 4.74 -9.40
C GLY A 125 -15.27 3.88 -8.26
N SER A 126 -15.64 2.58 -8.17
CA SER A 126 -15.08 1.67 -7.18
C SER A 126 -13.57 1.49 -7.38
N ILE A 127 -12.79 1.65 -6.30
CA ILE A 127 -11.34 1.43 -6.33
C ILE A 127 -11.03 -0.01 -5.97
N VAL A 128 -10.32 -0.70 -6.87
CA VAL A 128 -9.97 -2.13 -6.72
C VAL A 128 -8.47 -2.34 -6.87
N SER A 129 -7.91 -3.31 -6.14
CA SER A 129 -6.51 -3.72 -6.32
C SER A 129 -6.45 -4.97 -7.19
N THR A 130 -5.53 -5.01 -8.16
CA THR A 130 -5.35 -6.19 -9.01
C THR A 130 -4.40 -7.19 -8.36
N LEU A 131 -4.74 -8.49 -8.45
CA LEU A 131 -3.93 -9.58 -7.92
C LEU A 131 -3.23 -10.36 -9.03
N ARG A 132 -3.96 -10.73 -10.06
CA ARG A 132 -3.49 -11.59 -11.16
C ARG A 132 -4.15 -11.18 -12.47
N LYS A 133 -3.46 -11.46 -13.57
CA LYS A 133 -3.96 -11.30 -14.93
C LYS A 133 -4.10 -12.69 -15.58
N HIS A 134 -5.22 -12.93 -16.25
CA HIS A 134 -5.47 -14.16 -16.99
C HIS A 134 -5.78 -13.83 -18.45
N GLN A 135 -5.00 -14.41 -19.38
CA GLN A 135 -5.14 -14.29 -20.84
C GLN A 135 -5.30 -12.86 -21.39
N ASN A 136 -4.75 -11.86 -20.72
CA ASN A 136 -4.87 -10.42 -21.03
C ASN A 136 -6.30 -9.84 -21.03
N GLU A 137 -7.33 -10.63 -20.85
CA GLU A 137 -8.74 -10.23 -20.86
C GLU A 137 -9.35 -10.11 -19.48
N TRP A 138 -8.91 -10.95 -18.54
CA TRP A 138 -9.45 -11.01 -17.18
C TRP A 138 -8.43 -10.60 -16.14
N LEU A 139 -8.89 -9.79 -15.19
CA LEU A 139 -8.11 -9.35 -14.04
C LEU A 139 -8.77 -9.86 -12.75
N GLN A 140 -7.98 -10.55 -11.93
CA GLN A 140 -8.42 -10.88 -10.59
C GLN A 140 -8.25 -9.64 -9.72
N ILE A 141 -9.36 -9.17 -9.18
CA ILE A 141 -9.40 -8.00 -8.31
C ILE A 141 -9.66 -8.39 -6.87
N LYS A 142 -9.24 -7.50 -5.99
CA LYS A 142 -9.56 -7.54 -4.57
C LYS A 142 -10.13 -6.19 -4.15
N ILE A 143 -11.25 -6.24 -3.44
CA ILE A 143 -11.85 -5.10 -2.77
C ILE A 143 -12.20 -5.49 -1.34
N ASN A 144 -11.66 -4.79 -0.35
CA ASN A 144 -11.77 -5.14 1.06
C ASN A 144 -11.38 -6.63 1.31
N HIS A 145 -12.34 -7.46 1.66
CA HIS A 145 -12.15 -8.90 1.93
C HIS A 145 -12.68 -9.82 0.81
N GLN A 146 -13.21 -9.25 -0.28
CA GLN A 146 -13.78 -9.99 -1.39
C GLN A 146 -12.80 -10.02 -2.57
N THR A 147 -12.81 -11.14 -3.31
CA THR A 147 -12.02 -11.33 -4.53
C THR A 147 -12.89 -11.86 -5.64
N GLY A 148 -12.58 -11.49 -6.88
CA GLY A 148 -13.28 -11.99 -8.04
C GLY A 148 -12.60 -11.57 -9.34
N TRP A 149 -13.24 -11.85 -10.46
CA TRP A 149 -12.69 -11.60 -11.80
C TRP A 149 -13.54 -10.58 -12.55
N ILE A 150 -12.86 -9.65 -13.19
CA ILE A 150 -13.44 -8.57 -13.99
C ILE A 150 -12.73 -8.50 -15.34
N LYS A 151 -13.37 -7.98 -16.37
CA LYS A 151 -12.74 -7.76 -17.67
C LYS A 151 -11.81 -6.54 -17.63
N ALA A 152 -10.68 -6.64 -18.34
CA ALA A 152 -9.66 -5.60 -18.34
C ALA A 152 -10.17 -4.26 -18.86
N HIS A 153 -11.12 -4.25 -19.82
CA HIS A 153 -11.67 -3.02 -20.40
C HIS A 153 -12.66 -2.28 -19.47
N GLN A 154 -13.09 -2.90 -18.38
CA GLN A 154 -14.04 -2.33 -17.41
C GLN A 154 -13.35 -1.52 -16.32
N ILE A 155 -12.03 -1.47 -16.31
CA ILE A 155 -11.23 -0.76 -15.28
C ILE A 155 -10.10 0.03 -15.92
N ASP A 156 -9.77 1.18 -15.31
CA ASP A 156 -8.65 2.05 -15.69
C ASP A 156 -7.65 2.19 -14.56
N PRO A 157 -6.33 2.29 -14.84
CA PRO A 157 -5.30 2.50 -13.84
C PRO A 157 -5.42 3.89 -13.19
N ILE A 158 -5.10 3.99 -11.89
CA ILE A 158 -5.05 5.24 -11.13
C ILE A 158 -3.60 5.77 -11.09
#